data_c882a64bfc4fad761830c8a83c9df673
#
_entry.id   c882a64bfc4fad761830c8a83c9df673
#
_cell.length_a   1.000
_cell.length_b   1.000
_cell.length_c   1.000
_cell.angle_alpha   90.00
_cell.angle_beta   90.00
_cell.angle_gamma   90.00
#
_symmetry.space_group_name_H-M   'P 1'
#
loop_
_entity.id
_entity.type
_entity.pdbx_description
1 polymer ?
#
loop_
_entity_poly.entity_id
_entity_poly.type
_entity_poly.pdbx_seq_one_letter_code
_entity_poly.pdbx_strand_id
1 'polypeptide(L)'
;MEKILFINASEYDSGNTSRLGHENLNGIDYDQLNLVDYKIFQLGQHFDDDQFEEVISKMKIADTWVICTPVYWHNMSGRLKVWLDRMSEYPHSMWYGKKLVLGVQGMEPSDTIGPMRHLMKRFCDLNQMEFLGEATTNRKIKGLNHGLKKLD
;
A
#
# COMPACT_ATOMS: atom_id res chain seq x y z
N MET A 1 -10.91 3.34 17.61
CA MET A 1 -9.51 3.63 17.20
C MET A 1 -9.26 2.99 15.85
N GLU A 2 -8.88 3.80 14.89
CA GLU A 2 -8.57 3.36 13.52
C GLU A 2 -7.34 2.46 13.51
N LYS A 3 -7.44 1.27 12.94
CA LYS A 3 -6.31 0.36 12.78
C LYS A 3 -5.60 0.62 11.46
N ILE A 4 -4.34 1.02 11.53
CA ILE A 4 -3.54 1.36 10.36
C ILE A 4 -2.52 0.27 10.08
N LEU A 5 -2.41 -0.13 8.82
CA LEU A 5 -1.39 -1.05 8.33
C LEU A 5 -0.50 -0.35 7.32
N PHE A 6 0.78 -0.25 7.63
CA PHE A 6 1.80 0.15 6.67
C PHE A 6 2.25 -1.07 5.86
N ILE A 7 2.08 -1.02 4.54
CA ILE A 7 2.50 -2.06 3.58
C ILE A 7 3.70 -1.53 2.80
N ASN A 8 4.86 -2.10 3.06
CA ASN A 8 6.10 -1.78 2.36
C ASN A 8 6.28 -2.73 1.16
N ALA A 9 6.26 -2.19 -0.05
CA ALA A 9 6.39 -2.95 -1.30
C ALA A 9 7.82 -2.91 -1.87
N SER A 10 8.82 -2.47 -1.10
CA SER A 10 10.23 -2.52 -1.48
C SER A 10 10.81 -3.93 -1.32
N GLU A 11 11.93 -4.18 -1.99
CA GLU A 11 12.77 -5.35 -1.75
C GLU A 11 13.55 -5.26 -0.42
N TYR A 12 13.62 -4.09 0.18
CA TYR A 12 14.27 -3.84 1.46
C TYR A 12 13.22 -3.57 2.56
N ASP A 13 13.38 -4.21 3.70
CA ASP A 13 12.56 -3.98 4.90
C ASP A 13 12.84 -2.61 5.53
N SER A 14 14.07 -2.10 5.37
CA SER A 14 14.50 -0.77 5.82
C SER A 14 15.25 -0.04 4.71
N GLY A 15 14.68 1.04 4.19
CA GLY A 15 15.24 1.84 3.11
C GLY A 15 14.43 3.12 2.87
N ASN A 16 14.57 3.73 1.71
CA ASN A 16 13.89 4.98 1.41
C ASN A 16 12.36 4.83 1.36
N THR A 17 11.85 3.73 0.85
CA THR A 17 10.41 3.44 0.83
C THR A 17 9.86 3.25 2.23
N SER A 18 10.57 2.52 3.08
CA SER A 18 10.21 2.35 4.50
C SER A 18 10.22 3.70 5.23
N ARG A 19 11.24 4.53 4.99
CA ARG A 19 11.31 5.89 5.56
C ARG A 19 10.10 6.73 5.16
N LEU A 20 9.70 6.71 3.90
CA LEU A 20 8.52 7.42 3.42
C LEU A 20 7.25 7.00 4.18
N GLY A 21 7.06 5.70 4.40
CA GLY A 21 5.95 5.18 5.20
C GLY A 21 5.99 5.67 6.65
N HIS A 22 7.14 5.60 7.29
CA HIS A 22 7.32 6.06 8.67
C HIS A 22 7.10 7.58 8.82
N GLU A 23 7.50 8.38 7.84
CA GLU A 23 7.25 9.83 7.83
C GLU A 23 5.75 10.14 7.69
N ASN A 24 5.03 9.39 6.86
CA ASN A 24 3.57 9.52 6.75
C ASN A 24 2.85 9.17 8.05
N LEU A 25 3.40 8.26 8.83
CA LEU A 25 2.81 7.71 10.04
C LEU A 25 3.45 8.25 11.33
N ASN A 26 4.24 9.30 11.23
CA ASN A 26 4.91 9.88 12.39
C ASN A 26 3.92 10.32 13.48
N GLY A 27 4.06 9.74 14.68
CA GLY A 27 3.20 10.00 15.83
C GLY A 27 1.80 9.34 15.75
N ILE A 28 1.67 8.29 14.94
CA ILE A 28 0.47 7.47 14.80
C ILE A 28 0.86 6.03 15.13
N ASP A 29 0.00 5.27 15.78
CA ASP A 29 0.18 3.84 16.01
C ASP A 29 -0.21 3.03 14.76
N TYR A 30 0.62 2.06 14.38
CA TYR A 30 0.38 1.23 13.19
C TYR A 30 1.11 -0.10 13.25
N ASP A 31 0.56 -1.09 12.56
CA ASP A 31 1.25 -2.33 12.24
C ASP A 31 1.99 -2.20 10.90
N GLN A 32 3.10 -2.94 10.73
CA GLN A 32 3.87 -2.96 9.49
C GLN A 32 3.88 -4.36 8.87
N LEU A 33 3.80 -4.37 7.54
CA LEU A 33 3.90 -5.55 6.70
C LEU A 33 4.89 -5.27 5.57
N ASN A 34 5.98 -6.02 5.51
CA ASN A 34 6.93 -5.97 4.40
C ASN A 34 6.59 -7.10 3.43
N LEU A 35 6.22 -6.80 2.21
CA LEU A 35 5.87 -7.83 1.22
C LEU A 35 7.04 -8.76 0.90
N VAL A 36 8.28 -8.29 1.09
CA VAL A 36 9.49 -9.08 0.88
C VAL A 36 9.63 -10.27 1.84
N ASP A 37 8.99 -10.21 3.00
CA ASP A 37 9.05 -11.27 4.02
C ASP A 37 8.12 -12.46 3.71
N TYR A 38 7.30 -12.35 2.65
CA TYR A 38 6.29 -13.33 2.28
C TYR A 38 6.54 -13.93 0.90
N LYS A 39 6.33 -15.22 0.77
CA LYS A 39 6.26 -15.90 -0.53
C LYS A 39 4.90 -15.62 -1.15
N ILE A 40 4.87 -14.70 -2.10
CA ILE A 40 3.66 -14.34 -2.84
C ILE A 40 3.91 -14.66 -4.31
N PHE A 41 3.25 -15.69 -4.81
CA PHE A 41 3.38 -16.10 -6.20
C PHE A 41 2.45 -15.31 -7.10
N GLN A 42 2.74 -15.29 -8.40
CA GLN A 42 1.95 -14.58 -9.39
C GLN A 42 0.57 -15.20 -9.54
N LEU A 43 -0.39 -14.37 -9.94
CA LEU A 43 -1.72 -14.84 -10.29
C LEU A 43 -1.64 -15.98 -11.32
N GLY A 44 -2.36 -17.07 -11.07
CA GLY A 44 -2.32 -18.28 -11.87
C GLY A 44 -1.26 -19.31 -11.48
N GLN A 45 -0.34 -18.98 -10.57
CA GLN A 45 0.57 -19.94 -9.97
C GLN A 45 -0.01 -20.48 -8.67
N HIS A 46 0.09 -21.80 -8.48
CA HIS A 46 -0.45 -22.51 -7.32
C HIS A 46 0.64 -23.36 -6.68
N PHE A 47 1.20 -22.88 -5.58
CA PHE A 47 2.23 -23.54 -4.79
C PHE A 47 1.78 -23.65 -3.33
N ASP A 48 2.09 -24.78 -2.70
CA ASP A 48 1.66 -25.08 -1.34
C ASP A 48 2.24 -24.15 -0.28
N ASP A 49 3.38 -23.51 -0.58
CA ASP A 49 4.06 -22.57 0.30
C ASP A 49 3.74 -21.10 0.01
N ASP A 50 2.68 -20.83 -0.74
CA ASP A 50 2.19 -19.45 -0.96
C ASP A 50 1.65 -18.86 0.34
N GLN A 51 2.09 -17.66 0.68
CA GLN A 51 1.74 -16.97 1.93
C GLN A 51 0.79 -15.78 1.70
N PHE A 52 0.12 -15.69 0.57
CA PHE A 52 -0.76 -14.56 0.29
C PHE A 52 -1.94 -14.47 1.27
N GLU A 53 -2.48 -15.62 1.73
CA GLU A 53 -3.55 -15.64 2.73
C GLU A 53 -3.13 -15.01 4.07
N GLU A 54 -1.85 -15.15 4.46
CA GLU A 54 -1.31 -14.49 5.66
C GLU A 54 -1.30 -12.96 5.52
N VAL A 55 -0.93 -12.47 4.33
CA VAL A 55 -0.97 -11.04 3.99
C VAL A 55 -2.41 -10.52 4.06
N ILE A 56 -3.34 -11.23 3.43
CA ILE A 56 -4.77 -10.89 3.42
C ILE A 56 -5.35 -10.86 4.84
N SER A 57 -4.97 -11.79 5.69
CA SER A 57 -5.44 -11.84 7.08
C SER A 57 -5.06 -10.58 7.87
N LYS A 58 -3.85 -10.06 7.66
CA LYS A 58 -3.41 -8.78 8.26
C LYS A 58 -4.17 -7.58 7.68
N MET A 59 -4.39 -7.58 6.37
CA MET A 59 -5.10 -6.50 5.68
C MET A 59 -6.58 -6.41 6.09
N LYS A 60 -7.22 -7.54 6.37
CA LYS A 60 -8.62 -7.58 6.84
C LYS A 60 -8.83 -6.82 8.15
N ILE A 61 -7.87 -6.92 9.06
CA ILE A 61 -7.94 -6.34 10.40
C ILE A 61 -7.80 -4.82 10.36
N ALA A 62 -7.01 -4.29 9.42
CA ALA A 62 -6.75 -2.86 9.31
C ALA A 62 -7.90 -2.11 8.61
N ASP A 63 -8.18 -0.90 9.07
CA ASP A 63 -9.17 -0.01 8.49
C ASP A 63 -8.56 0.88 7.40
N THR A 64 -7.31 1.27 7.59
CA THR A 64 -6.54 2.10 6.65
C THR A 64 -5.24 1.42 6.24
N TRP A 65 -4.97 1.40 4.94
CA TRP A 65 -3.71 0.93 4.37
C TRP A 65 -2.87 2.10 3.88
N VAL A 66 -1.62 2.14 4.33
CA VAL A 66 -0.60 3.03 3.79
C VAL A 66 0.36 2.17 2.98
N ILE A 67 0.21 2.18 1.65
CA ILE A 67 1.00 1.36 0.74
C ILE A 67 2.10 2.22 0.13
N CYS A 68 3.36 1.87 0.38
CA CYS A 68 4.50 2.57 -0.20
C CYS A 68 5.27 1.66 -1.14
N THR A 69 5.60 2.17 -2.32
CA THR A 69 6.36 1.48 -3.36
C THR A 69 7.53 2.31 -3.86
N PRO A 70 8.70 1.68 -4.11
CA PRO A 70 9.72 2.30 -4.92
C PRO A 70 9.28 2.36 -6.38
N VAL A 71 9.93 3.22 -7.16
CA VAL A 71 9.80 3.27 -8.61
C VAL A 71 10.90 2.40 -9.23
N TYR A 72 10.49 1.33 -9.90
CA TYR A 72 11.36 0.49 -10.71
C TYR A 72 10.90 0.55 -12.16
N TRP A 73 11.80 0.94 -13.07
CA TRP A 73 11.49 1.04 -14.49
C TRP A 73 10.22 1.83 -14.77
N HIS A 74 10.13 3.04 -14.21
CA HIS A 74 8.99 3.95 -14.39
C HIS A 74 7.63 3.38 -13.94
N ASN A 75 7.63 2.43 -13.00
CA ASN A 75 6.41 1.81 -12.49
C ASN A 75 6.58 1.38 -11.02
N MET A 76 5.49 0.85 -10.45
CA MET A 76 5.52 0.22 -9.12
C MET A 76 6.46 -0.97 -9.09
N SER A 77 6.86 -1.39 -7.89
CA SER A 77 7.61 -2.64 -7.72
C SER A 77 6.81 -3.84 -8.23
N GLY A 78 7.51 -4.86 -8.71
CA GLY A 78 6.89 -6.11 -9.12
C GLY A 78 6.10 -6.77 -7.98
N ARG A 79 6.55 -6.62 -6.72
CA ARG A 79 5.84 -7.12 -5.53
C ARG A 79 4.48 -6.47 -5.35
N LEU A 80 4.39 -5.17 -5.55
CA LEU A 80 3.11 -4.46 -5.48
C LEU A 80 2.18 -4.88 -6.62
N LYS A 81 2.72 -5.08 -7.82
CA LYS A 81 1.91 -5.53 -8.97
C LYS A 81 1.37 -6.94 -8.75
N VAL A 82 2.19 -7.87 -8.24
CA VAL A 82 1.74 -9.22 -7.87
C VAL A 82 0.65 -9.16 -6.80
N TRP A 83 0.85 -8.37 -5.75
CA TRP A 83 -0.17 -8.15 -4.72
C TRP A 83 -1.50 -7.67 -5.34
N LEU A 84 -1.43 -6.65 -6.20
CA LEU A 84 -2.60 -6.06 -6.84
C LEU A 84 -3.36 -7.07 -7.71
N ASP A 85 -2.62 -7.85 -8.52
CA ASP A 85 -3.22 -8.88 -9.36
C ASP A 85 -3.89 -9.97 -8.51
N ARG A 86 -3.26 -10.37 -7.41
CA ARG A 86 -3.78 -11.38 -6.48
C ARG A 86 -5.01 -10.91 -5.70
N MET A 87 -5.20 -9.59 -5.53
CA MET A 87 -6.40 -9.05 -4.89
C MET A 87 -7.69 -9.42 -5.63
N SER A 88 -7.61 -9.74 -6.94
CA SER A 88 -8.75 -10.23 -7.72
C SER A 88 -9.30 -11.59 -7.26
N GLU A 89 -8.56 -12.32 -6.46
CA GLU A 89 -9.00 -13.60 -5.88
C GLU A 89 -10.02 -13.44 -4.73
N TYR A 90 -10.22 -12.20 -4.26
CA TYR A 90 -11.09 -11.90 -3.11
C TYR A 90 -12.26 -11.02 -3.52
N PRO A 91 -13.44 -11.19 -2.91
CA PRO A 91 -14.61 -10.38 -3.25
C PRO A 91 -14.41 -8.92 -2.83
N HIS A 92 -14.87 -7.99 -3.67
CA HIS A 92 -14.78 -6.55 -3.41
C HIS A 92 -15.38 -6.14 -2.07
N SER A 93 -16.48 -6.81 -1.67
CA SER A 93 -17.18 -6.54 -0.41
C SER A 93 -16.33 -6.70 0.85
N MET A 94 -15.24 -7.46 0.75
CA MET A 94 -14.28 -7.64 1.86
C MET A 94 -13.58 -6.34 2.25
N TRP A 95 -13.51 -5.39 1.34
CA TRP A 95 -12.72 -4.16 1.46
C TRP A 95 -13.58 -2.90 1.63
N TYR A 96 -14.90 -3.03 1.64
CA TYR A 96 -15.82 -1.89 1.75
C TYR A 96 -15.51 -1.01 2.95
N GLY A 97 -15.46 0.30 2.70
CA GLY A 97 -15.23 1.32 3.72
C GLY A 97 -13.81 1.48 4.20
N LYS A 98 -12.87 0.64 3.74
CA LYS A 98 -11.45 0.82 4.06
C LYS A 98 -10.87 2.03 3.34
N LYS A 99 -9.74 2.53 3.83
CA LYS A 99 -9.06 3.71 3.30
C LYS A 99 -7.67 3.33 2.77
N LEU A 100 -7.18 4.06 1.78
CA LEU A 100 -5.88 3.82 1.18
C LEU A 100 -5.11 5.13 0.95
N VAL A 101 -3.86 5.15 1.41
CA VAL A 101 -2.83 6.14 1.09
C VAL A 101 -1.78 5.46 0.22
N LEU A 102 -1.37 6.09 -0.87
CA LEU A 102 -0.29 5.64 -1.74
C LEU A 102 0.98 6.45 -1.48
N GLY A 103 2.09 5.79 -1.16
CA GLY A 103 3.43 6.38 -1.12
C GLY A 103 4.24 5.95 -2.35
N VAL A 104 4.85 6.91 -3.04
CA VAL A 104 5.70 6.65 -4.21
C VAL A 104 7.07 7.28 -3.98
N GLN A 105 8.11 6.46 -3.99
CA GLN A 105 9.49 6.86 -3.74
C GLN A 105 10.38 6.53 -4.95
N GLY A 106 11.13 7.51 -5.42
CA GLY A 106 12.08 7.35 -6.53
C GLY A 106 12.84 8.63 -6.78
N MET A 107 13.88 8.57 -7.60
CA MET A 107 14.70 9.73 -7.96
C MET A 107 13.93 10.69 -8.87
N GLU A 108 13.21 10.16 -9.86
CA GLU A 108 12.41 10.90 -10.84
C GLU A 108 11.04 10.23 -11.02
N PRO A 109 10.14 10.33 -10.02
CA PRO A 109 8.87 9.61 -10.06
C PRO A 109 7.76 10.34 -10.84
N SER A 110 8.05 11.48 -11.46
CA SER A 110 7.05 12.38 -12.04
C SER A 110 6.16 11.74 -13.10
N ASP A 111 6.71 10.88 -13.93
CA ASP A 111 5.98 10.14 -14.98
C ASP A 111 5.20 8.94 -14.44
N THR A 112 5.54 8.47 -13.23
CA THR A 112 4.96 7.28 -12.60
C THR A 112 3.80 7.61 -11.68
N ILE A 113 3.83 8.77 -11.02
CA ILE A 113 2.85 9.18 -10.00
C ILE A 113 1.43 9.24 -10.57
N GLY A 114 1.25 9.87 -11.71
CA GLY A 114 -0.07 10.02 -12.35
C GLY A 114 -0.74 8.68 -12.67
N PRO A 115 -0.09 7.79 -13.43
CA PRO A 115 -0.61 6.45 -13.72
C PRO A 115 -0.88 5.62 -12.48
N MET A 116 0.00 5.64 -11.48
CA MET A 116 -0.19 4.89 -10.24
C MET A 116 -1.35 5.42 -9.40
N ARG A 117 -1.49 6.73 -9.29
CA ARG A 117 -2.64 7.36 -8.63
C ARG A 117 -3.94 6.94 -9.31
N HIS A 118 -3.99 7.01 -10.64
CA HIS A 118 -5.14 6.59 -11.41
C HIS A 118 -5.52 5.12 -11.13
N LEU A 119 -4.54 4.23 -11.17
CA LEU A 119 -4.74 2.81 -10.91
C LEU A 119 -5.26 2.56 -9.49
N MET A 120 -4.62 3.15 -8.47
CA MET A 120 -5.03 2.96 -7.08
C MET A 120 -6.40 3.56 -6.79
N LYS A 121 -6.71 4.69 -7.41
CA LYS A 121 -8.04 5.28 -7.31
C LYS A 121 -9.11 4.38 -7.93
N ARG A 122 -8.85 3.79 -9.11
CA ARG A 122 -9.75 2.80 -9.73
C ARG A 122 -9.90 1.55 -8.87
N PHE A 123 -8.81 1.06 -8.26
CA PHE A 123 -8.87 -0.04 -7.31
C PHE A 123 -9.78 0.29 -6.12
N CYS A 124 -9.64 1.48 -5.53
CA CYS A 124 -10.50 1.94 -4.45
C CYS A 124 -11.96 2.05 -4.87
N ASP A 125 -12.23 2.65 -6.03
CA ASP A 125 -13.60 2.81 -6.55
C ASP A 125 -14.31 1.46 -6.71
N LEU A 126 -13.63 0.46 -7.29
CA LEU A 126 -14.18 -0.88 -7.50
C LEU A 126 -14.44 -1.61 -6.18
N ASN A 127 -13.64 -1.37 -5.17
CA ASN A 127 -13.75 -2.00 -3.86
C ASN A 127 -14.55 -1.15 -2.85
N GLN A 128 -15.15 -0.03 -3.30
CA GLN A 128 -15.85 0.94 -2.44
C GLN A 128 -15.02 1.37 -1.21
N MET A 129 -13.74 1.62 -1.49
CA MET A 129 -12.77 2.15 -0.54
C MET A 129 -12.58 3.66 -0.76
N GLU A 130 -12.08 4.35 0.23
CA GLU A 130 -11.71 5.77 0.13
C GLU A 130 -10.22 5.91 -0.22
N PHE A 131 -9.90 6.58 -1.34
CA PHE A 131 -8.53 6.94 -1.68
C PHE A 131 -8.20 8.30 -1.06
N LEU A 132 -7.35 8.31 -0.03
CA LEU A 132 -7.01 9.52 0.73
C LEU A 132 -5.95 10.40 0.05
N GLY A 133 -5.22 9.85 -0.92
CA GLY A 133 -4.22 10.60 -1.68
C GLY A 133 -2.87 9.88 -1.80
N GLU A 134 -1.92 10.58 -2.45
CA GLU A 134 -0.56 10.08 -2.62
C GLU A 134 0.48 10.92 -1.88
N ALA A 135 1.44 10.27 -1.25
CA ALA A 135 2.57 10.86 -0.56
C ALA A 135 3.81 10.80 -1.47
N THR A 136 4.15 11.92 -2.08
CA THR A 136 5.27 12.04 -3.01
C THR A 136 6.19 13.22 -2.71
N THR A 137 5.73 14.15 -1.88
CA THR A 137 6.48 15.33 -1.45
C THR A 137 6.29 15.56 0.04
N ASN A 138 7.21 16.25 0.67
CA ASN A 138 7.14 16.61 2.09
C ASN A 138 5.82 17.31 2.46
N ARG A 139 5.29 18.16 1.58
CA ARG A 139 4.02 18.85 1.81
C ARG A 139 2.84 17.87 1.83
N LYS A 140 2.81 16.93 0.88
CA LYS A 140 1.75 15.90 0.81
C LYS A 140 1.84 14.94 1.99
N ILE A 141 3.06 14.54 2.38
CA ILE A 141 3.31 13.71 3.56
C ILE A 141 2.71 14.37 4.82
N LYS A 142 3.00 15.64 5.06
CA LYS A 142 2.46 16.38 6.21
C LYS A 142 0.94 16.48 6.19
N GLY A 143 0.36 16.74 5.02
CA GLY A 143 -1.09 16.83 4.85
C GLY A 143 -1.79 15.51 5.12
N LEU A 144 -1.27 14.40 4.60
CA LEU A 144 -1.82 13.06 4.83
C LEU A 144 -1.65 12.62 6.27
N ASN A 145 -0.48 12.85 6.89
CA ASN A 145 -0.25 12.59 8.31
C ASN A 145 -1.25 13.32 9.21
N HIS A 146 -1.49 14.61 8.93
CA HIS A 146 -2.49 15.39 9.66
C HIS A 146 -3.90 14.83 9.48
N GLY A 147 -4.25 14.38 8.26
CA GLY A 147 -5.53 13.73 7.99
C GLY A 147 -5.68 12.42 8.76
N LEU A 148 -4.66 11.58 8.74
CA LEU A 148 -4.65 10.29 9.45
C LEU A 148 -4.79 10.47 10.98
N LYS A 149 -4.12 11.46 11.57
CA LYS A 149 -4.25 11.78 13.01
C LYS A 149 -5.64 12.19 13.43
N LYS A 150 -6.50 12.62 12.51
CA LYS A 150 -7.91 12.95 12.81
C LYS A 150 -8.82 11.73 12.77
N LEU A 151 -8.35 10.61 12.22
CA LEU A 151 -9.08 9.34 12.18
C LEU A 151 -8.88 8.54 13.47
N ASP A 152 -7.79 8.81 14.17
CA ASP A 152 -7.42 8.18 15.44
C ASP A 152 -8.10 8.87 16.62
#